data_09f1617d448a32011221d5b0950a75f7
#
_entry.id   09f1617d448a32011221d5b0950a75f7
#
_cell.length_a   1.000
_cell.length_b   1.000
_cell.length_c   1.000
_cell.angle_alpha   90.00
_cell.angle_beta   90.00
_cell.angle_gamma   90.00
#
_symmetry.space_group_name_H-M   'P 1'
#
loop_
_entity.id
_entity.type
_entity.pdbx_description
1 polymer ?
#
loop_
_entity_poly.entity_id
_entity_poly.type
_entity_poly.pdbx_seq_one_letter_code
_entity_poly.pdbx_strand_id
1 'polypeptide(L)'
;LIMKEVRVQLKQYFQGDLKYFNLKTDFHISPFYNKALKEVSKITYATTRSYKKVANNIGSPNGHRAVANANAKNPIPIVIPCHRVIKSNGELGGYGGGSQLKKDLLKFEKANLNLKAH
;
A
#
# COMPACT_ATOMS: atom_id res chain seq x y z
N LEU A 1 -7.19 -5.18 21.22
CA LEU A 1 -5.75 -5.52 21.19
C LEU A 1 -5.14 -5.18 19.85
N ILE A 2 -5.74 -5.67 18.74
CA ILE A 2 -5.24 -5.38 17.39
C ILE A 2 -5.28 -3.88 17.10
N MET A 3 -6.34 -3.20 17.51
CA MET A 3 -6.48 -1.76 17.29
C MET A 3 -5.42 -0.96 18.03
N LYS A 4 -4.99 -1.42 19.20
CA LYS A 4 -3.91 -0.76 19.93
C LYS A 4 -2.58 -0.89 19.18
N GLU A 5 -2.27 -2.08 18.68
CA GLU A 5 -1.04 -2.31 17.91
C GLU A 5 -1.03 -1.52 16.61
N VAL A 6 -2.18 -1.43 15.93
CA VAL A 6 -2.32 -0.61 14.72
C VAL A 6 -2.02 0.85 15.03
N ARG A 7 -2.61 1.39 16.09
CA ARG A 7 -2.37 2.79 16.50
C ARG A 7 -0.90 3.05 16.81
N VAL A 8 -0.27 2.17 17.57
CA VAL A 8 1.14 2.32 17.93
C VAL A 8 2.00 2.32 16.68
N GLN A 9 1.80 1.37 15.79
CA GLN A 9 2.61 1.26 14.58
C GLN A 9 2.33 2.39 13.60
N LEU A 10 1.09 2.84 13.44
CA LEU A 10 0.79 4.02 12.61
C LEU A 10 1.47 5.27 13.16
N LYS A 11 1.45 5.45 14.49
CA LYS A 11 2.15 6.57 15.12
C LYS A 11 3.65 6.51 14.81
N GLN A 12 4.25 5.34 14.95
CA GLN A 12 5.67 5.13 14.64
C GLN A 12 5.96 5.39 13.15
N TYR A 13 5.06 4.97 12.25
CA TYR A 13 5.18 5.25 10.83
C TYR A 13 5.22 6.77 10.57
N PHE A 14 4.28 7.52 11.12
CA PHE A 14 4.22 8.97 10.91
C PHE A 14 5.33 9.73 11.61
N GLN A 15 5.97 9.13 12.62
CA GLN A 15 7.18 9.68 13.23
C GLN A 15 8.44 9.37 12.40
N GLY A 16 8.32 8.56 11.36
CA GLY A 16 9.45 8.16 10.52
C GLY A 16 10.25 7.00 11.08
N ASP A 17 9.79 6.35 12.14
CA ASP A 17 10.53 5.32 12.85
C ASP A 17 10.15 3.89 12.44
N LEU A 18 9.05 3.72 11.70
CA LEU A 18 8.57 2.41 11.27
C LEU A 18 8.41 2.38 9.76
N LYS A 19 9.06 1.43 9.10
CA LYS A 19 8.96 1.23 7.65
C LYS A 19 8.16 -0.02 7.27
N TYR A 20 8.06 -0.97 8.18
CA TYR A 20 7.35 -2.24 7.95
C TYR A 20 6.41 -2.51 9.10
N PHE A 21 5.18 -2.86 8.78
CA PHE A 21 4.18 -3.18 9.79
C PHE A 21 4.23 -4.67 10.11
N ASN A 22 4.23 -4.99 11.41
CA ASN A 22 4.19 -6.37 11.90
C ASN A 22 2.81 -6.63 12.49
N LEU A 23 1.82 -6.80 11.61
CA LEU A 23 0.43 -7.01 11.98
C LEU A 23 -0.16 -8.13 11.16
N LYS A 24 -1.04 -8.90 11.78
CA LYS A 24 -1.85 -9.88 11.04
C LYS A 24 -2.95 -9.13 10.28
N THR A 25 -3.05 -9.41 8.99
CA THR A 25 -4.01 -8.76 8.11
C THR A 25 -4.95 -9.78 7.47
N ASP A 26 -5.65 -10.55 8.31
CA ASP A 26 -6.65 -11.49 7.85
C ASP A 26 -8.01 -10.80 7.83
N PHE A 27 -8.55 -10.62 6.64
CA PHE A 27 -9.86 -9.99 6.43
C PHE A 27 -10.75 -10.90 5.62
N HIS A 28 -12.05 -10.85 5.91
CA HIS A 28 -13.06 -11.61 5.17
C HIS A 28 -13.45 -10.85 3.91
N ILE A 29 -12.61 -10.97 2.88
CA ILE A 29 -12.85 -10.37 1.57
C ILE A 29 -12.71 -11.46 0.50
N SER A 30 -13.05 -11.15 -0.76
CA SER A 30 -13.00 -12.15 -1.81
C SER A 30 -11.58 -12.71 -1.96
N PRO A 31 -11.44 -13.99 -2.40
CA PRO A 31 -10.12 -14.59 -2.59
C PRO A 31 -9.20 -13.79 -3.51
N PHE A 32 -9.77 -13.20 -4.59
CA PHE A 32 -8.98 -12.37 -5.50
C PHE A 32 -8.45 -11.12 -4.80
N TYR A 33 -9.31 -10.42 -4.04
CA TYR A 33 -8.92 -9.21 -3.33
C TYR A 33 -7.85 -9.52 -2.27
N ASN A 34 -8.00 -10.62 -1.55
CA ASN A 34 -7.01 -11.08 -0.60
C ASN A 34 -5.65 -11.28 -1.27
N LYS A 35 -5.65 -11.96 -2.41
CA LYS A 35 -4.45 -12.25 -3.17
C LYS A 35 -3.77 -10.96 -3.65
N ALA A 36 -4.57 -10.02 -4.18
CA ALA A 36 -4.08 -8.73 -4.64
C ALA A 36 -3.49 -7.92 -3.50
N LEU A 37 -4.18 -7.83 -2.37
CA LEU A 37 -3.70 -7.05 -1.22
C LEU A 37 -2.48 -7.66 -0.56
N LYS A 38 -2.36 -8.99 -0.55
CA LYS A 38 -1.13 -9.65 -0.10
C LYS A 38 0.05 -9.29 -0.99
N GLU A 39 -0.16 -9.22 -2.29
CA GLU A 39 0.90 -8.81 -3.21
C GLU A 39 1.27 -7.34 -3.01
N VAL A 40 0.28 -6.47 -2.81
CA VAL A 40 0.51 -5.05 -2.49
C VAL A 40 1.34 -4.91 -1.21
N SER A 41 1.09 -5.76 -0.22
CA SER A 41 1.82 -5.73 1.05
C SER A 41 3.32 -5.99 0.89
N LYS A 42 3.74 -6.57 -0.22
CA LYS A 42 5.16 -6.83 -0.52
C LYS A 42 5.90 -5.62 -1.09
N ILE A 43 5.19 -4.56 -1.45
CA ILE A 43 5.83 -3.37 -2.00
C ILE A 43 6.62 -2.69 -0.89
N THR A 44 7.93 -2.57 -1.10
CA THR A 44 8.82 -2.05 -0.07
C THR A 44 8.66 -0.55 0.13
N TYR A 45 9.04 -0.10 1.31
CA TYR A 45 8.96 1.29 1.73
C TYR A 45 9.63 2.23 0.72
N ALA A 46 8.98 3.34 0.42
CA ALA A 46 9.47 4.37 -0.51
C ALA A 46 9.64 3.89 -1.95
N THR A 47 9.03 2.76 -2.32
CA THR A 47 9.00 2.30 -3.70
C THR A 47 7.57 2.22 -4.21
N THR A 48 7.41 2.10 -5.50
CA THR A 48 6.10 1.97 -6.13
C THR A 48 6.07 0.78 -7.08
N ARG A 49 4.86 0.31 -7.36
CA ARG A 49 4.63 -0.77 -8.32
C ARG A 49 3.35 -0.45 -9.08
N SER A 50 3.29 -0.78 -10.36
CA SER A 50 2.09 -0.51 -11.15
C SER A 50 0.98 -1.51 -10.86
N TYR A 51 -0.28 -1.11 -11.07
CA TYR A 51 -1.43 -2.02 -11.02
C TYR A 51 -1.21 -3.23 -11.93
N LYS A 52 -0.65 -2.99 -13.11
CA LYS A 52 -0.36 -4.04 -14.08
C LYS A 52 0.66 -5.05 -13.55
N LYS A 53 1.71 -4.56 -12.88
CA LYS A 53 2.74 -5.43 -12.30
C LYS A 53 2.16 -6.28 -11.17
N VAL A 54 1.33 -5.69 -10.31
CA VAL A 54 0.64 -6.44 -9.26
C VAL A 54 -0.23 -7.53 -9.87
N ALA A 55 -1.00 -7.18 -10.91
CA ALA A 55 -1.86 -8.13 -11.60
C ALA A 55 -1.05 -9.29 -12.20
N ASN A 56 0.07 -8.98 -12.86
CA ASN A 56 0.95 -10.00 -13.41
C ASN A 56 1.48 -10.94 -12.33
N ASN A 57 1.89 -10.39 -11.20
CA ASN A 57 2.48 -11.17 -10.11
C ASN A 57 1.49 -12.15 -9.47
N ILE A 58 0.20 -11.85 -9.54
CA ILE A 58 -0.83 -12.74 -8.99
C ILE A 58 -1.47 -13.65 -10.07
N GLY A 59 -0.87 -13.69 -11.26
CA GLY A 59 -1.33 -14.56 -12.33
C GLY A 59 -2.55 -14.07 -13.09
N SER A 60 -2.85 -12.77 -13.03
CA SER A 60 -3.99 -12.15 -13.72
C SER A 60 -3.53 -10.98 -14.58
N PRO A 61 -2.83 -11.23 -15.67
CA PRO A 61 -2.19 -10.16 -16.45
C PRO A 61 -3.14 -9.11 -17.00
N ASN A 62 -4.42 -9.44 -17.16
CA ASN A 62 -5.43 -8.47 -17.58
C ASN A 62 -6.23 -7.90 -16.41
N GLY A 63 -5.81 -8.18 -15.18
CA GLY A 63 -6.57 -7.87 -13.97
C GLY A 63 -6.24 -6.53 -13.33
N HIS A 64 -5.59 -5.61 -14.03
CA HIS A 64 -5.18 -4.34 -13.41
C HIS A 64 -6.35 -3.51 -12.85
N ARG A 65 -7.51 -3.55 -13.51
CA ARG A 65 -8.72 -2.87 -12.98
C ARG A 65 -9.24 -3.54 -11.72
N ALA A 66 -9.19 -4.87 -11.68
CA ALA A 66 -9.62 -5.62 -10.51
C ALA A 66 -8.66 -5.38 -9.33
N VAL A 67 -7.36 -5.22 -9.60
CA VAL A 67 -6.38 -4.82 -8.57
C VAL A 67 -6.71 -3.42 -8.05
N ALA A 68 -7.05 -2.49 -8.94
CA ALA A 68 -7.46 -1.14 -8.52
C ALA A 68 -8.71 -1.19 -7.63
N ASN A 69 -9.69 -2.04 -7.96
CA ASN A 69 -10.86 -2.24 -7.13
C ASN A 69 -10.51 -2.83 -5.77
N ALA A 70 -9.58 -3.79 -5.73
CA ALA A 70 -9.08 -4.36 -4.48
C ALA A 70 -8.45 -3.27 -3.60
N ASN A 71 -7.63 -2.41 -4.20
CA ASN A 71 -7.04 -1.29 -3.48
C ASN A 71 -8.10 -0.35 -2.89
N ALA A 72 -9.16 -0.07 -3.67
CA ALA A 72 -10.25 0.77 -3.20
C ALA A 72 -11.01 0.17 -2.01
N LYS A 73 -10.96 -1.15 -1.88
CA LYS A 73 -11.62 -1.90 -0.79
C LYS A 73 -10.64 -2.33 0.30
N ASN A 74 -9.42 -1.79 0.28
CA ASN A 74 -8.41 -2.08 1.30
C ASN A 74 -8.97 -1.69 2.69
N PRO A 75 -9.10 -2.65 3.61
CA PRO A 75 -9.68 -2.36 4.93
C PRO A 75 -8.74 -1.64 5.87
N ILE A 76 -7.45 -1.59 5.54
CA ILE A 76 -6.46 -0.96 6.44
C ILE A 76 -5.37 -0.24 5.62
N PRO A 77 -5.70 0.95 5.06
CA PRO A 77 -4.72 1.73 4.30
C PRO A 77 -3.47 2.03 5.11
N ILE A 78 -2.38 2.27 4.45
CA ILE A 78 -1.04 2.51 4.99
C ILE A 78 -0.39 1.21 5.50
N VAL A 79 -1.07 0.42 6.33
CA VAL A 79 -0.57 -0.90 6.76
C VAL A 79 -0.46 -1.82 5.56
N ILE A 80 -1.52 -1.93 4.76
CA ILE A 80 -1.44 -2.50 3.42
C ILE A 80 -1.24 -1.31 2.49
N PRO A 81 -0.04 -1.15 1.90
CA PRO A 81 0.36 0.12 1.29
C PRO A 81 -0.20 0.34 -0.11
N CYS A 82 -1.52 0.43 -0.22
CA CYS A 82 -2.16 0.67 -1.52
C CYS A 82 -1.77 2.01 -2.13
N HIS A 83 -1.25 2.95 -1.33
CA HIS A 83 -0.71 4.21 -1.84
C HIS A 83 0.56 4.01 -2.70
N ARG A 84 1.22 2.85 -2.60
CA ARG A 84 2.41 2.53 -3.38
C ARG A 84 2.10 1.90 -4.73
N VAL A 85 0.82 1.73 -5.06
CA VAL A 85 0.42 1.20 -6.37
C VAL A 85 -0.02 2.36 -7.25
N ILE A 86 0.60 2.47 -8.43
CA ILE A 86 0.37 3.56 -9.37
C ILE A 86 0.03 3.00 -10.75
N LYS A 87 -0.37 3.87 -11.68
CA LYS A 87 -0.59 3.47 -13.07
C LYS A 87 0.71 3.17 -13.77
N SER A 88 0.68 2.30 -14.78
CA SER A 88 1.88 1.95 -15.55
C SER A 88 2.48 3.11 -16.32
N ASN A 89 1.72 4.17 -16.60
CA ASN A 89 2.22 5.39 -17.24
C ASN A 89 2.85 6.38 -16.24
N GLY A 90 2.95 6.01 -14.95
CA GLY A 90 3.53 6.87 -13.92
C GLY A 90 2.54 7.77 -13.19
N GLU A 91 1.30 7.88 -13.66
CA GLU A 91 0.27 8.63 -12.95
C GLU A 91 -0.13 7.92 -11.66
N LEU A 92 -0.54 8.70 -10.65
CA LEU A 92 -0.83 8.15 -9.32
C LEU A 92 -2.03 7.19 -9.31
N GLY A 93 -3.05 7.46 -10.11
CA GLY A 93 -4.30 6.73 -10.04
C GLY A 93 -5.15 7.16 -8.85
N GLY A 94 -6.25 6.46 -8.63
CA GLY A 94 -7.17 6.76 -7.55
C GLY A 94 -6.65 6.35 -6.18
N TYR A 95 -7.19 6.99 -5.14
CA TYR A 95 -6.90 6.65 -3.75
C TYR A 95 -8.10 7.02 -2.88
N GLY A 96 -8.48 6.16 -1.94
CA GLY A 96 -9.65 6.38 -1.10
C GLY A 96 -9.59 7.66 -0.27
N GLY A 97 -8.39 8.06 0.17
CA GLY A 97 -8.17 9.31 0.90
C GLY A 97 -7.94 10.53 0.00
N GLY A 98 -8.02 10.35 -1.32
CA GLY A 98 -7.76 11.41 -2.30
C GLY A 98 -6.35 11.36 -2.86
N SER A 99 -6.19 11.85 -4.08
CA SER A 99 -4.91 11.81 -4.79
C SER A 99 -3.83 12.65 -4.09
N GLN A 100 -4.21 13.73 -3.42
CA GLN A 100 -3.26 14.56 -2.69
C GLN A 100 -2.65 13.80 -1.51
N LEU A 101 -3.46 13.07 -0.75
CA LEU A 101 -2.95 12.25 0.35
C LEU A 101 -2.00 11.16 -0.16
N LYS A 102 -2.35 10.52 -1.26
CA LYS A 102 -1.49 9.51 -1.89
C LYS A 102 -0.12 10.10 -2.25
N LYS A 103 -0.13 11.26 -2.87
CA LYS A 103 1.09 11.99 -3.23
C LYS A 103 1.91 12.35 -1.99
N ASP A 104 1.25 12.83 -0.95
CA ASP A 104 1.91 13.23 0.29
C ASP A 104 2.55 12.04 1.01
N LEU A 105 1.88 10.89 1.03
CA LEU A 105 2.43 9.68 1.63
C LEU A 105 3.68 9.20 0.89
N LEU A 106 3.66 9.22 -0.45
CA LEU A 106 4.82 8.83 -1.24
C LEU A 106 5.99 9.78 -1.02
N LYS A 107 5.74 11.09 -0.96
CA LYS A 107 6.76 12.09 -0.67
C LYS A 107 7.34 11.91 0.73
N PHE A 108 6.48 11.66 1.70
CA PHE A 108 6.89 11.44 3.08
C PHE A 108 7.84 10.24 3.18
N GLU A 109 7.48 9.13 2.56
CA GLU A 109 8.31 7.92 2.60
C GLU A 109 9.66 8.15 1.95
N LYS A 110 9.67 8.80 0.78
CA LYS A 110 10.91 9.08 0.05
C LYS A 110 11.82 10.00 0.84
N ALA A 111 11.28 11.06 1.42
CA ALA A 111 12.03 12.01 2.24
C ALA A 111 12.60 11.32 3.48
N ASN A 112 11.79 10.50 4.16
CA ASN A 112 12.21 9.79 5.35
C ASN A 112 13.30 8.76 5.04
N LEU A 113 13.22 8.09 3.90
CA LEU A 113 14.25 7.15 3.48
C LEU A 113 15.60 7.86 3.31
N ASN A 114 15.60 9.01 2.66
CA ASN A 114 16.82 9.79 2.44
C ASN A 114 17.44 10.30 3.75
N LEU A 115 16.60 10.74 4.69
CA LEU A 115 17.07 11.19 6.01
C LEU A 115 17.68 10.04 6.82
N LYS A 116 17.10 8.84 6.74
CA LYS A 116 17.57 7.68 7.49
C LYS A 116 18.78 7.00 6.82
N ALA A 117 19.14 7.38 5.60
CA ALA A 117 20.31 6.86 4.90
C ALA A 117 21.62 7.48 5.43
N HIS A 118 21.50 8.53 6.22
CA HIS A 118 22.63 9.18 6.86
C HIS A 118 22.74 8.77 8.33
#